data_7aab5c61f5ca5ad9dc4fe0ca4b26938c
#
_entry.id   7aab5c61f5ca5ad9dc4fe0ca4b26938c
#
_cell.length_a   1.000
_cell.length_b   1.000
_cell.length_c   1.000
_cell.angle_alpha   90.00
_cell.angle_beta   90.00
_cell.angle_gamma   90.00
#
_symmetry.space_group_name_H-M   'P 1'
#
loop_
_entity.id
_entity.type
_entity.pdbx_description
1 polymer ?
#
loop_
_entity_poly.entity_id
_entity_poly.type
_entity_poly.pdbx_seq_one_letter_code
_entity_poly.pdbx_strand_id
1 'polypeptide(L)'
;MKLIDGHMHTRHPAGDWFVRCADARGYEAYAILSLSCMNSFFNAQNNDNCLAVKRADPKRCYFFAGLVHPCEDYRAHVVNWLDKGADGIKFIETKPTVFKEKGVDLSAEKFDAMFAELEKRGTPILWHVGDPATFWDDEKAPAFAKENGWFYGNGGYASLSELYAVPEKILARHPKLHICLCHLYFCGDNPAHIERLLDTYENVRLDITPGTEMYEFFAADPTFWRNFFIRYQDRIQLGTDTDFGDAFKGDNALGLATAALGGKGMNNLGVSGPSLNLPQEVIEKIVYHNFRAFAGSAPKPLAL
;
A
#
# COMPACT_ATOMS: atom_id res chain seq x y z
N MET A 1 -5.09 -21.29 -7.70
CA MET A 1 -4.97 -19.93 -8.26
C MET A 1 -3.63 -19.38 -7.82
N LYS A 2 -2.88 -18.73 -8.71
CA LYS A 2 -1.64 -18.02 -8.33
C LYS A 2 -1.99 -16.77 -7.52
N LEU A 3 -1.17 -16.48 -6.53
CA LEU A 3 -1.44 -15.41 -5.57
C LEU A 3 -0.16 -14.62 -5.28
N ILE A 4 -0.25 -13.30 -5.25
CA ILE A 4 0.82 -12.40 -4.83
C ILE A 4 0.29 -11.52 -3.71
N ASP A 5 1.02 -11.47 -2.59
CA ASP A 5 0.78 -10.48 -1.55
C ASP A 5 1.62 -9.24 -1.84
N GLY A 6 0.98 -8.18 -2.32
CA GLY A 6 1.63 -6.94 -2.74
C GLY A 6 1.98 -5.98 -1.60
N HIS A 7 1.68 -6.31 -0.32
CA HIS A 7 1.82 -5.36 0.77
C HIS A 7 2.04 -6.05 2.11
N MET A 8 3.30 -6.23 2.48
CA MET A 8 3.72 -6.79 3.77
C MET A 8 4.84 -5.92 4.38
N HIS A 9 5.05 -6.03 5.68
CA HIS A 9 6.04 -5.26 6.43
C HIS A 9 6.94 -6.16 7.28
N THR A 10 8.12 -5.66 7.64
CA THR A 10 9.00 -6.31 8.62
C THR A 10 9.71 -5.31 9.50
N ARG A 11 9.85 -5.65 10.79
CA ARG A 11 10.68 -4.91 11.77
C ARG A 11 12.08 -5.48 11.91
N HIS A 12 12.28 -6.71 11.42
CA HIS A 12 13.49 -7.49 11.62
C HIS A 12 13.95 -8.14 10.31
N PRO A 13 15.22 -8.51 10.15
CA PRO A 13 15.73 -9.23 8.98
C PRO A 13 15.30 -10.71 9.02
N ALA A 14 13.98 -10.97 8.96
CA ALA A 14 13.34 -12.26 9.25
C ALA A 14 13.01 -13.06 7.97
N GLY A 15 13.96 -13.17 7.04
CA GLY A 15 13.74 -13.81 5.74
C GLY A 15 13.13 -15.21 5.82
N ASP A 16 13.63 -16.08 6.70
CA ASP A 16 13.12 -17.45 6.87
C ASP A 16 11.64 -17.50 7.29
N TRP A 17 11.18 -16.52 8.07
CA TRP A 17 9.77 -16.44 8.46
C TRP A 17 8.90 -16.11 7.24
N PHE A 18 9.32 -15.16 6.42
CA PHE A 18 8.58 -14.77 5.21
C PHE A 18 8.56 -15.88 4.16
N VAL A 19 9.66 -16.62 4.00
CA VAL A 19 9.71 -17.82 3.15
C VAL A 19 8.66 -18.83 3.59
N ARG A 20 8.65 -19.21 4.88
CA ARG A 20 7.64 -20.15 5.41
C ARG A 20 6.21 -19.61 5.30
N CYS A 21 6.02 -18.33 5.51
CA CYS A 21 4.73 -17.66 5.37
C CYS A 21 4.21 -17.76 3.93
N ALA A 22 5.08 -17.46 2.96
CA ALA A 22 4.76 -17.55 1.55
C ALA A 22 4.46 -18.98 1.11
N ASP A 23 5.24 -19.96 1.60
CA ASP A 23 5.02 -21.37 1.30
C ASP A 23 3.68 -21.86 1.88
N ALA A 24 3.38 -21.52 3.13
CA ALA A 24 2.14 -21.93 3.81
C ALA A 24 0.88 -21.38 3.13
N ARG A 25 0.96 -20.18 2.53
CA ARG A 25 -0.15 -19.52 1.82
C ARG A 25 -0.16 -19.76 0.31
N GLY A 26 0.85 -20.44 -0.22
CA GLY A 26 1.00 -20.66 -1.66
C GLY A 26 1.23 -19.37 -2.45
N TYR A 27 1.94 -18.40 -1.86
CA TYR A 27 2.31 -17.17 -2.56
C TYR A 27 3.31 -17.46 -3.68
N GLU A 28 2.99 -17.08 -4.90
CA GLU A 28 3.89 -17.10 -6.04
C GLU A 28 4.98 -16.03 -5.91
N ALA A 29 4.65 -14.91 -5.25
CA ALA A 29 5.55 -13.84 -4.88
C ALA A 29 4.93 -12.98 -3.77
N TYR A 30 5.73 -12.11 -3.17
CA TYR A 30 5.27 -11.16 -2.16
C TYR A 30 6.13 -9.90 -2.16
N ALA A 31 5.60 -8.80 -1.61
CA ALA A 31 6.31 -7.54 -1.50
C ALA A 31 6.52 -7.15 -0.04
N ILE A 32 7.77 -6.83 0.32
CA ILE A 32 8.14 -6.27 1.61
C ILE A 32 8.38 -4.77 1.47
N LEU A 33 7.60 -3.99 2.21
CA LEU A 33 7.57 -2.54 2.13
C LEU A 33 8.22 -1.94 3.36
N SER A 34 9.20 -1.08 3.16
CA SER A 34 9.90 -0.40 4.24
C SER A 34 9.09 0.78 4.79
N LEU A 35 9.14 0.96 6.10
CA LEU A 35 8.58 2.09 6.85
C LEU A 35 9.69 2.87 7.55
N SER A 36 10.82 3.06 6.90
CA SER A 36 12.06 3.60 7.47
C SER A 36 11.95 5.05 7.98
N CYS A 37 10.95 5.81 7.55
CA CYS A 37 10.70 7.16 8.08
C CYS A 37 9.94 7.17 9.41
N MET A 38 9.36 6.05 9.86
CA MET A 38 8.66 5.99 11.13
C MET A 38 9.65 5.86 12.31
N ASN A 39 9.34 6.55 13.43
CA ASN A 39 10.23 6.58 14.60
C ASN A 39 9.92 5.55 15.68
N SER A 40 9.01 4.62 15.46
CA SER A 40 8.64 3.63 16.47
C SER A 40 9.41 2.32 16.29
N PHE A 41 8.73 1.25 16.01
CA PHE A 41 9.30 -0.07 15.74
C PHE A 41 10.04 -0.13 14.39
N PHE A 42 9.69 0.76 13.47
CA PHE A 42 10.36 0.94 12.18
C PHE A 42 11.29 2.16 12.30
N ASN A 43 12.51 2.04 11.85
CA ASN A 43 13.53 3.09 11.92
C ASN A 43 14.35 3.13 10.63
N ALA A 44 15.37 3.97 10.58
CA ALA A 44 16.22 4.14 9.40
C ALA A 44 16.87 2.83 8.89
N GLN A 45 17.00 1.79 9.75
CA GLN A 45 17.53 0.48 9.36
C GLN A 45 16.49 -0.42 8.69
N ASN A 46 15.22 0.01 8.61
CA ASN A 46 14.15 -0.82 8.06
C ASN A 46 14.36 -1.18 6.58
N ASN A 47 15.00 -0.31 5.80
CA ASN A 47 15.40 -0.62 4.43
C ASN A 47 16.37 -1.83 4.38
N ASP A 48 17.34 -1.89 5.28
CA ASP A 48 18.30 -3.01 5.37
C ASP A 48 17.63 -4.30 5.83
N ASN A 49 16.65 -4.21 6.75
CA ASN A 49 15.85 -5.35 7.17
C ASN A 49 15.03 -5.93 6.02
N CYS A 50 14.37 -5.08 5.23
CA CYS A 50 13.62 -5.49 4.03
C CYS A 50 14.54 -6.09 2.96
N LEU A 51 15.71 -5.50 2.74
CA LEU A 51 16.73 -6.04 1.84
C LEU A 51 17.22 -7.43 2.29
N ALA A 52 17.36 -7.65 3.60
CA ALA A 52 17.73 -8.97 4.14
C ALA A 52 16.64 -10.02 3.88
N VAL A 53 15.35 -9.66 3.96
CA VAL A 53 14.25 -10.54 3.58
C VAL A 53 14.34 -10.89 2.09
N LYS A 54 14.57 -9.90 1.22
CA LYS A 54 14.74 -10.15 -0.22
C LYS A 54 15.96 -11.04 -0.52
N ARG A 55 17.06 -10.91 0.23
CA ARG A 55 18.23 -11.79 0.07
C ARG A 55 17.93 -13.25 0.42
N ALA A 56 17.04 -13.49 1.36
CA ALA A 56 16.60 -14.85 1.72
C ALA A 56 15.71 -15.50 0.65
N ASP A 57 14.93 -14.70 -0.08
CA ASP A 57 14.04 -15.20 -1.15
C ASP A 57 14.07 -14.30 -2.39
N PRO A 58 15.20 -14.22 -3.09
CA PRO A 58 15.40 -13.25 -4.17
C PRO A 58 14.56 -13.52 -5.42
N LYS A 59 13.94 -14.71 -5.52
CA LYS A 59 13.11 -15.08 -6.67
C LYS A 59 11.64 -14.69 -6.51
N ARG A 60 11.16 -14.55 -5.24
CA ARG A 60 9.75 -14.26 -4.95
C ARG A 60 9.55 -12.91 -4.23
N CYS A 61 10.57 -12.43 -3.49
CA CYS A 61 10.45 -11.23 -2.68
C CYS A 61 10.74 -9.97 -3.50
N TYR A 62 9.75 -9.10 -3.65
CA TYR A 62 9.93 -7.72 -4.07
C TYR A 62 10.23 -6.85 -2.84
N PHE A 63 11.13 -5.90 -2.97
CA PHE A 63 11.48 -4.96 -1.91
C PHE A 63 11.20 -3.53 -2.36
N PHE A 64 10.42 -2.79 -1.57
CA PHE A 64 10.16 -1.38 -1.75
C PHE A 64 10.86 -0.58 -0.65
N ALA A 65 11.83 0.24 -1.03
CA ALA A 65 12.57 1.06 -0.08
C ALA A 65 11.77 2.29 0.36
N GLY A 66 11.91 2.67 1.64
CA GLY A 66 11.31 3.90 2.18
C GLY A 66 12.32 5.05 2.24
N LEU A 67 11.82 6.28 2.42
CA LEU A 67 12.67 7.43 2.70
C LEU A 67 13.15 7.43 4.15
N VAL A 68 14.25 8.12 4.41
CA VAL A 68 14.77 8.45 5.73
C VAL A 68 14.83 9.97 5.86
N HIS A 69 14.38 10.50 7.00
CA HIS A 69 14.37 11.93 7.25
C HIS A 69 15.17 12.28 8.50
N PRO A 70 15.99 13.36 8.44
CA PRO A 70 16.30 14.17 7.27
C PRO A 70 17.21 13.44 6.27
N CYS A 71 17.19 13.89 5.00
CA CYS A 71 18.08 13.42 3.96
C CYS A 71 18.59 14.64 3.15
N GLU A 72 19.88 14.68 2.85
CA GLU A 72 20.49 15.77 2.09
C GLU A 72 20.12 15.74 0.61
N ASP A 73 20.07 14.54 0.01
CA ASP A 73 19.72 14.33 -1.40
C ASP A 73 18.76 13.15 -1.54
N TYR A 74 17.47 13.45 -1.63
CA TYR A 74 16.41 12.45 -1.78
C TYR A 74 16.47 11.70 -3.11
N ARG A 75 16.94 12.35 -4.19
CA ARG A 75 17.14 11.68 -5.48
C ARG A 75 18.26 10.64 -5.37
N ALA A 76 19.41 11.02 -4.83
CA ALA A 76 20.51 10.08 -4.61
C ALA A 76 20.12 8.94 -3.67
N HIS A 77 19.31 9.21 -2.64
CA HIS A 77 18.79 8.20 -1.72
C HIS A 77 17.98 7.12 -2.43
N VAL A 78 16.97 7.50 -3.23
CA VAL A 78 16.15 6.51 -3.94
C VAL A 78 16.95 5.77 -5.03
N VAL A 79 17.83 6.46 -5.75
CA VAL A 79 18.72 5.84 -6.74
C VAL A 79 19.60 4.79 -6.10
N ASN A 80 20.23 5.09 -4.96
CA ASN A 80 21.08 4.15 -4.25
C ASN A 80 20.32 2.86 -3.85
N TRP A 81 19.07 2.96 -3.38
CA TRP A 81 18.29 1.78 -3.03
C TRP A 81 17.84 0.98 -4.28
N LEU A 82 17.43 1.68 -5.34
CA LEU A 82 17.09 1.02 -6.61
C LEU A 82 18.30 0.29 -7.21
N ASP A 83 19.48 0.88 -7.15
CA ASP A 83 20.71 0.29 -7.63
C ASP A 83 21.19 -0.90 -6.76
N LYS A 84 20.85 -0.93 -5.46
CA LYS A 84 21.03 -2.09 -4.58
C LYS A 84 20.04 -3.23 -4.83
N GLY A 85 19.04 -3.03 -5.69
CA GLY A 85 18.06 -4.04 -6.07
C GLY A 85 16.69 -3.87 -5.41
N ALA A 86 16.35 -2.66 -4.91
CA ALA A 86 14.96 -2.35 -4.60
C ALA A 86 14.12 -2.38 -5.89
N ASP A 87 12.91 -2.93 -5.80
CA ASP A 87 11.98 -3.03 -6.91
C ASP A 87 11.20 -1.73 -7.10
N GLY A 88 10.96 -1.01 -6.01
CA GLY A 88 10.23 0.25 -5.99
C GLY A 88 10.47 1.05 -4.71
N ILE A 89 9.62 2.05 -4.51
CA ILE A 89 9.67 2.96 -3.35
C ILE A 89 8.34 2.89 -2.59
N LYS A 90 8.42 2.88 -1.25
CA LYS A 90 7.27 3.02 -0.35
C LYS A 90 7.27 4.41 0.26
N PHE A 91 6.17 5.14 0.10
CA PHE A 91 5.92 6.39 0.84
C PHE A 91 4.85 6.16 1.91
N ILE A 92 5.05 6.79 3.08
CA ILE A 92 4.12 6.84 4.20
C ILE A 92 4.11 8.24 4.87
N GLU A 93 4.81 9.19 4.29
CA GLU A 93 4.95 10.54 4.82
C GLU A 93 3.62 11.27 4.94
N THR A 94 2.61 10.86 4.17
CA THR A 94 1.25 11.39 4.23
C THR A 94 0.29 10.62 5.16
N LYS A 95 0.80 9.66 5.96
CA LYS A 95 0.07 9.18 7.13
C LYS A 95 0.00 10.32 8.16
N PRO A 96 -1.18 10.65 8.76
CA PRO A 96 -1.33 11.85 9.59
C PRO A 96 -0.30 11.98 10.72
N THR A 97 0.01 10.86 11.41
CA THR A 97 1.01 10.84 12.47
C THR A 97 2.41 11.12 11.96
N VAL A 98 2.80 10.54 10.83
CA VAL A 98 4.12 10.73 10.20
C VAL A 98 4.24 12.13 9.64
N PHE A 99 3.21 12.63 8.95
CA PHE A 99 3.16 13.98 8.40
C PHE A 99 3.37 15.04 9.50
N LYS A 100 2.66 14.90 10.63
CA LYS A 100 2.80 15.78 11.80
C LYS A 100 4.19 15.67 12.43
N GLU A 101 4.69 14.45 12.61
CA GLU A 101 5.97 14.21 13.31
C GLU A 101 7.17 14.69 12.49
N LYS A 102 7.18 14.38 11.19
CA LYS A 102 8.32 14.70 10.31
C LYS A 102 8.27 16.11 9.74
N GLY A 103 7.07 16.71 9.64
CA GLY A 103 6.89 18.01 8.99
C GLY A 103 7.32 17.98 7.52
N VAL A 104 7.15 16.85 6.83
CA VAL A 104 7.61 16.65 5.47
C VAL A 104 6.42 16.63 4.52
N ASP A 105 6.29 17.70 3.72
CA ASP A 105 5.39 17.75 2.57
C ASP A 105 6.17 17.33 1.31
N LEU A 106 5.89 16.12 0.82
CA LEU A 106 6.52 15.58 -0.39
C LEU A 106 6.17 16.38 -1.66
N SER A 107 5.13 17.23 -1.62
CA SER A 107 4.80 18.10 -2.75
C SER A 107 5.70 19.35 -2.86
N ALA A 108 6.60 19.58 -1.88
CA ALA A 108 7.55 20.67 -1.91
C ALA A 108 8.60 20.48 -3.03
N GLU A 109 9.05 21.59 -3.63
CA GLU A 109 9.95 21.61 -4.79
C GLU A 109 11.26 20.82 -4.59
N LYS A 110 11.77 20.75 -3.35
CA LYS A 110 12.98 19.98 -3.03
C LYS A 110 12.89 18.48 -3.36
N PHE A 111 11.69 17.94 -3.56
CA PHE A 111 11.47 16.55 -3.94
C PHE A 111 11.28 16.33 -5.44
N ASP A 112 11.14 17.39 -6.25
CA ASP A 112 10.85 17.28 -7.68
C ASP A 112 11.92 16.48 -8.44
N ALA A 113 13.21 16.67 -8.12
CA ALA A 113 14.30 15.91 -8.73
C ALA A 113 14.20 14.38 -8.45
N MET A 114 13.70 14.00 -7.26
CA MET A 114 13.42 12.62 -6.90
C MET A 114 12.26 12.07 -7.74
N PHE A 115 11.13 12.77 -7.79
CA PHE A 115 9.97 12.33 -8.55
C PHE A 115 10.24 12.27 -10.05
N ALA A 116 10.97 13.24 -10.62
CA ALA A 116 11.41 13.19 -12.00
C ALA A 116 12.28 11.94 -12.32
N GLU A 117 13.18 11.56 -11.41
CA GLU A 117 13.97 10.35 -11.57
C GLU A 117 13.13 9.07 -11.48
N LEU A 118 12.17 9.01 -10.52
CA LEU A 118 11.26 7.88 -10.38
C LEU A 118 10.35 7.73 -11.61
N GLU A 119 9.83 8.85 -12.12
CA GLU A 119 9.02 8.88 -13.35
C GLU A 119 9.83 8.41 -14.56
N LYS A 120 11.04 8.97 -14.75
CA LYS A 120 11.95 8.59 -15.84
C LYS A 120 12.27 7.10 -15.85
N ARG A 121 12.46 6.49 -14.67
CA ARG A 121 12.77 5.06 -14.55
C ARG A 121 11.53 4.17 -14.61
N GLY A 122 10.31 4.73 -14.59
CA GLY A 122 9.07 3.97 -14.45
C GLY A 122 9.03 3.18 -13.13
N THR A 123 9.61 3.74 -12.07
CA THR A 123 9.74 3.06 -10.79
C THR A 123 8.37 2.93 -10.12
N PRO A 124 7.94 1.72 -9.71
CA PRO A 124 6.68 1.55 -8.99
C PRO A 124 6.77 2.17 -7.59
N ILE A 125 5.71 2.88 -7.21
CA ILE A 125 5.57 3.57 -5.92
C ILE A 125 4.33 3.03 -5.22
N LEU A 126 4.49 2.48 -4.01
CA LEU A 126 3.39 2.17 -3.10
C LEU A 126 3.27 3.31 -2.08
N TRP A 127 2.10 3.94 -2.00
CA TRP A 127 1.93 5.16 -1.20
C TRP A 127 0.74 5.06 -0.25
N HIS A 128 1.01 5.12 1.05
CA HIS A 128 0.01 5.25 2.10
C HIS A 128 -0.34 6.74 2.28
N VAL A 129 -1.58 7.11 2.01
CA VAL A 129 -2.06 8.50 2.08
C VAL A 129 -3.29 8.59 2.97
N GLY A 130 -3.18 9.38 4.02
CA GLY A 130 -4.26 9.52 4.99
C GLY A 130 -4.43 8.31 5.93
N ASP A 131 -5.60 8.23 6.50
CA ASP A 131 -6.16 7.11 7.28
C ASP A 131 -7.71 7.21 7.15
N PRO A 132 -8.51 6.25 7.65
CA PRO A 132 -9.97 6.31 7.55
C PRO A 132 -10.58 7.62 8.02
N ALA A 133 -11.53 8.19 7.26
CA ALA A 133 -12.17 9.47 7.57
C ALA A 133 -12.78 9.50 8.98
N THR A 134 -13.24 8.34 9.47
CA THR A 134 -13.79 8.19 10.83
C THR A 134 -12.77 8.52 11.92
N PHE A 135 -11.45 8.48 11.64
CA PHE A 135 -10.41 8.80 12.63
C PHE A 135 -10.34 10.30 12.98
N TRP A 136 -11.02 11.16 12.22
CA TRP A 136 -11.19 12.59 12.53
C TRP A 136 -12.51 12.90 13.25
N ASP A 137 -13.41 11.91 13.39
CA ASP A 137 -14.74 12.07 13.99
C ASP A 137 -14.77 11.39 15.37
N ASP A 138 -14.99 12.15 16.44
CA ASP A 138 -14.93 11.62 17.81
C ASP A 138 -16.02 10.57 18.10
N GLU A 139 -17.17 10.68 17.46
CA GLU A 139 -18.28 9.73 17.63
C GLU A 139 -18.07 8.44 16.84
N LYS A 140 -17.37 8.52 15.70
CA LYS A 140 -17.16 7.40 14.78
C LYS A 140 -15.80 6.72 14.90
N ALA A 141 -14.80 7.42 15.49
CA ALA A 141 -13.47 6.86 15.63
C ALA A 141 -13.50 5.57 16.47
N PRO A 142 -13.04 4.43 15.91
CA PRO A 142 -13.07 3.18 16.66
C PRO A 142 -12.09 3.21 17.84
N ALA A 143 -12.39 2.44 18.89
CA ALA A 143 -11.59 2.42 20.11
C ALA A 143 -10.10 2.16 19.84
N PHE A 144 -9.79 1.21 18.95
CA PHE A 144 -8.41 0.88 18.61
C PHE A 144 -7.64 2.07 17.98
N ALA A 145 -8.31 2.95 17.23
CA ALA A 145 -7.67 4.13 16.66
C ALA A 145 -7.28 5.13 17.77
N LYS A 146 -8.15 5.33 18.75
CA LYS A 146 -7.87 6.17 19.93
C LYS A 146 -6.72 5.57 20.77
N GLU A 147 -6.73 4.26 21.00
CA GLU A 147 -5.70 3.54 21.77
C GLU A 147 -4.33 3.57 21.11
N ASN A 148 -4.26 3.53 19.78
CA ASN A 148 -3.01 3.59 19.02
C ASN A 148 -2.55 5.02 18.68
N GLY A 149 -3.26 6.06 19.16
CA GLY A 149 -2.92 7.44 18.85
C GLY A 149 -3.23 7.87 17.41
N TRP A 150 -4.17 7.19 16.75
CA TRP A 150 -4.64 7.48 15.39
C TRP A 150 -5.98 8.24 15.40
N PHE A 151 -6.35 8.84 16.52
CA PHE A 151 -7.46 9.79 16.57
C PHE A 151 -6.96 11.20 16.27
N TYR A 152 -7.51 11.84 15.25
CA TYR A 152 -7.05 13.11 14.69
C TYR A 152 -8.01 14.26 14.93
N GLY A 153 -9.21 14.00 15.46
CA GLY A 153 -10.27 14.98 15.70
C GLY A 153 -9.97 16.01 16.80
N ASN A 154 -8.94 15.78 17.64
CA ASN A 154 -8.51 16.69 18.69
C ASN A 154 -7.64 17.86 18.20
N GLY A 155 -7.43 17.98 16.88
CA GLY A 155 -6.66 19.03 16.24
C GLY A 155 -5.15 18.77 16.17
N GLY A 156 -4.45 19.62 15.42
CA GLY A 156 -3.00 19.56 15.25
C GLY A 156 -2.52 18.49 14.26
N TYR A 157 -3.44 17.84 13.54
CA TYR A 157 -3.16 16.98 12.39
C TYR A 157 -3.68 17.63 11.11
N ALA A 158 -3.05 17.31 9.99
CA ALA A 158 -3.56 17.69 8.68
C ALA A 158 -4.92 17.02 8.42
N SER A 159 -5.82 17.69 7.72
CA SER A 159 -7.06 17.11 7.24
C SER A 159 -6.82 16.12 6.11
N LEU A 160 -7.77 15.23 5.85
CA LEU A 160 -7.68 14.31 4.70
C LEU A 160 -7.51 15.05 3.37
N SER A 161 -8.21 16.19 3.19
CA SER A 161 -8.09 16.99 1.97
C SER A 161 -6.68 17.57 1.78
N GLU A 162 -6.01 17.98 2.85
CA GLU A 162 -4.60 18.43 2.79
C GLU A 162 -3.67 17.27 2.43
N LEU A 163 -3.90 16.08 3.00
CA LEU A 163 -3.09 14.90 2.72
C LEU A 163 -3.30 14.39 1.28
N TYR A 164 -4.53 14.36 0.78
CA TYR A 164 -4.83 13.99 -0.61
C TYR A 164 -4.23 14.99 -1.61
N ALA A 165 -4.15 16.27 -1.26
CA ALA A 165 -3.54 17.26 -2.12
C ALA A 165 -2.05 17.02 -2.39
N VAL A 166 -1.33 16.29 -1.53
CA VAL A 166 0.11 16.01 -1.71
C VAL A 166 0.37 15.16 -2.96
N PRO A 167 -0.13 13.91 -3.07
CA PRO A 167 0.09 13.11 -4.28
C PRO A 167 -0.59 13.73 -5.52
N GLU A 168 -1.73 14.43 -5.39
CA GLU A 168 -2.39 15.06 -6.52
C GLU A 168 -1.56 16.20 -7.13
N LYS A 169 -0.92 17.04 -6.29
CA LYS A 169 0.03 18.07 -6.77
C LYS A 169 1.26 17.45 -7.46
N ILE A 170 1.72 16.32 -6.97
CA ILE A 170 2.86 15.60 -7.57
C ILE A 170 2.46 14.99 -8.91
N LEU A 171 1.31 14.32 -8.97
CA LEU A 171 0.77 13.78 -10.23
C LEU A 171 0.51 14.84 -11.29
N ALA A 172 0.11 16.05 -10.89
CA ALA A 172 -0.05 17.17 -11.82
C ALA A 172 1.29 17.62 -12.46
N ARG A 173 2.43 17.46 -11.75
CA ARG A 173 3.77 17.77 -12.27
C ARG A 173 4.45 16.58 -12.94
N HIS A 174 4.13 15.36 -12.47
CA HIS A 174 4.73 14.10 -12.90
C HIS A 174 3.63 13.08 -13.26
N PRO A 175 2.87 13.29 -14.35
CA PRO A 175 1.65 12.52 -14.65
C PRO A 175 1.93 11.05 -15.07
N LYS A 176 3.19 10.71 -15.35
CA LYS A 176 3.57 9.34 -15.74
C LYS A 176 4.14 8.52 -14.58
N LEU A 177 4.11 9.02 -13.35
CA LEU A 177 4.51 8.24 -12.17
C LEU A 177 3.63 6.99 -12.03
N HIS A 178 4.26 5.85 -11.78
CA HIS A 178 3.61 4.59 -11.50
C HIS A 178 3.30 4.49 -10.00
N ILE A 179 2.09 4.87 -9.60
CA ILE A 179 1.67 4.95 -8.19
C ILE A 179 0.56 3.96 -7.91
N CYS A 180 0.72 3.17 -6.85
CA CYS A 180 -0.35 2.43 -6.20
C CYS A 180 -0.70 3.13 -4.88
N LEU A 181 -1.91 3.68 -4.79
CA LEU A 181 -2.46 4.27 -3.58
C LEU A 181 -3.00 3.16 -2.70
N CYS A 182 -2.35 2.97 -1.54
CA CYS A 182 -2.66 1.87 -0.64
C CYS A 182 -4.03 2.03 0.03
N HIS A 183 -4.62 0.90 0.49
CA HIS A 183 -5.85 0.85 1.28
C HIS A 183 -7.04 1.54 0.60
N LEU A 184 -7.20 1.32 -0.72
CA LEU A 184 -8.23 2.00 -1.54
C LEU A 184 -8.18 3.53 -1.38
N TYR A 185 -6.97 4.08 -1.10
CA TYR A 185 -6.76 5.52 -0.83
C TYR A 185 -7.49 6.04 0.41
N PHE A 186 -8.00 5.16 1.30
CA PHE A 186 -8.90 5.48 2.41
C PHE A 186 -10.09 6.37 2.01
N CYS A 187 -10.56 6.23 0.78
CA CYS A 187 -11.56 7.09 0.16
C CYS A 187 -12.81 6.31 -0.32
N GLY A 188 -13.12 5.20 0.37
CA GLY A 188 -14.29 4.38 0.03
C GLY A 188 -15.63 5.07 0.31
N ASP A 189 -15.66 6.08 1.17
CA ASP A 189 -16.80 6.97 1.42
C ASP A 189 -17.02 8.02 0.31
N ASN A 190 -15.99 8.24 -0.54
CA ASN A 190 -16.06 9.16 -1.68
C ASN A 190 -15.47 8.53 -2.96
N PRO A 191 -16.12 7.49 -3.51
CA PRO A 191 -15.60 6.77 -4.67
C PRO A 191 -15.45 7.63 -5.92
N ALA A 192 -16.24 8.71 -6.05
CA ALA A 192 -16.10 9.66 -7.16
C ALA A 192 -14.73 10.35 -7.19
N HIS A 193 -14.09 10.54 -6.03
CA HIS A 193 -12.72 11.05 -5.96
C HIS A 193 -11.73 10.04 -6.56
N ILE A 194 -11.87 8.76 -6.20
CA ILE A 194 -11.02 7.69 -6.72
C ILE A 194 -11.21 7.54 -8.23
N GLU A 195 -12.45 7.52 -8.70
CA GLU A 195 -12.77 7.41 -10.14
C GLU A 195 -12.11 8.56 -10.93
N ARG A 196 -12.22 9.81 -10.43
CA ARG A 196 -11.58 10.97 -11.07
C ARG A 196 -10.05 10.78 -11.20
N LEU A 197 -9.38 10.29 -10.16
CA LEU A 197 -7.94 10.04 -10.21
C LEU A 197 -7.60 8.94 -11.22
N LEU A 198 -8.33 7.83 -11.18
CA LEU A 198 -8.12 6.72 -12.10
C LEU A 198 -8.42 7.09 -13.56
N ASP A 199 -9.43 7.93 -13.81
CA ASP A 199 -9.76 8.39 -15.16
C ASP A 199 -8.79 9.45 -15.68
N THR A 200 -8.15 10.22 -14.78
CA THR A 200 -7.19 11.27 -15.14
C THR A 200 -5.79 10.71 -15.38
N TYR A 201 -5.36 9.76 -14.55
CA TYR A 201 -3.99 9.24 -14.54
C TYR A 201 -3.99 7.73 -14.80
N GLU A 202 -3.57 7.32 -15.99
CA GLU A 202 -3.57 5.91 -16.41
C GLU A 202 -2.62 5.01 -15.61
N ASN A 203 -1.57 5.59 -15.00
CA ASN A 203 -0.56 4.89 -14.21
C ASN A 203 -0.89 4.85 -12.70
N VAL A 204 -2.01 5.42 -12.27
CA VAL A 204 -2.47 5.33 -10.88
C VAL A 204 -3.21 4.01 -10.69
N ARG A 205 -2.89 3.32 -9.60
CA ARG A 205 -3.44 2.04 -9.17
C ARG A 205 -3.89 2.11 -7.72
N LEU A 206 -4.61 1.09 -7.28
CA LEU A 206 -5.07 0.92 -5.91
C LEU A 206 -4.66 -0.44 -5.38
N ASP A 207 -4.46 -0.56 -4.07
CA ASP A 207 -4.51 -1.87 -3.44
C ASP A 207 -5.73 -1.99 -2.50
N ILE A 208 -6.14 -3.22 -2.26
CA ILE A 208 -7.22 -3.55 -1.34
C ILE A 208 -6.68 -4.14 -0.03
N THR A 209 -5.50 -3.70 0.35
CA THR A 209 -4.88 -4.05 1.62
C THR A 209 -5.80 -3.59 2.76
N PRO A 210 -6.24 -4.45 3.67
CA PRO A 210 -7.22 -4.09 4.67
C PRO A 210 -6.80 -2.95 5.59
N GLY A 211 -7.48 -1.76 5.43
CA GLY A 211 -8.22 -1.13 6.47
C GLY A 211 -9.66 -1.70 6.42
N THR A 212 -10.19 -2.17 7.52
CA THR A 212 -11.45 -2.93 7.50
C THR A 212 -12.65 -2.15 6.96
N GLU A 213 -12.65 -0.82 7.12
CA GLU A 213 -13.74 0.07 6.69
C GLU A 213 -14.01 0.03 5.18
N MET A 214 -12.99 -0.18 4.31
CA MET A 214 -13.26 -0.29 2.87
C MET A 214 -14.15 -1.49 2.54
N TYR A 215 -14.01 -2.58 3.28
CA TYR A 215 -14.84 -3.77 3.09
C TYR A 215 -16.26 -3.58 3.60
N GLU A 216 -16.48 -2.70 4.57
CA GLU A 216 -17.82 -2.27 4.99
C GLU A 216 -18.53 -1.50 3.86
N PHE A 217 -17.81 -0.64 3.13
CA PHE A 217 -18.35 0.00 1.94
C PHE A 217 -18.69 -1.01 0.83
N PHE A 218 -17.84 -2.02 0.62
CA PHE A 218 -18.13 -3.10 -0.33
C PHE A 218 -19.40 -3.88 0.05
N ALA A 219 -19.58 -4.13 1.34
CA ALA A 219 -20.78 -4.80 1.86
C ALA A 219 -22.04 -3.95 1.77
N ALA A 220 -21.92 -2.63 1.96
CA ALA A 220 -23.04 -1.70 1.94
C ALA A 220 -23.63 -1.48 0.54
N ASP A 221 -22.78 -1.41 -0.50
CA ASP A 221 -23.22 -1.33 -1.90
C ASP A 221 -22.41 -2.28 -2.82
N PRO A 222 -22.69 -3.57 -2.75
CA PRO A 222 -21.95 -4.57 -3.53
C PRO A 222 -22.16 -4.42 -5.03
N THR A 223 -23.25 -3.82 -5.47
CA THR A 223 -23.52 -3.60 -6.89
C THR A 223 -22.64 -2.50 -7.47
N PHE A 224 -22.54 -1.37 -6.77
CA PHE A 224 -21.63 -0.28 -7.16
C PHE A 224 -20.19 -0.78 -7.19
N TRP A 225 -19.73 -1.38 -6.10
CA TRP A 225 -18.34 -1.82 -6.00
C TRP A 225 -17.98 -2.95 -6.97
N ARG A 226 -18.90 -3.86 -7.24
CA ARG A 226 -18.71 -4.83 -8.33
C ARG A 226 -18.42 -4.15 -9.66
N ASN A 227 -19.24 -3.17 -10.05
CA ASN A 227 -19.06 -2.43 -11.29
C ASN A 227 -17.77 -1.63 -11.31
N PHE A 228 -17.39 -0.99 -10.18
CA PHE A 228 -16.13 -0.30 -10.00
C PHE A 228 -14.93 -1.24 -10.23
N PHE A 229 -14.92 -2.42 -9.58
CA PHE A 229 -13.84 -3.40 -9.74
C PHE A 229 -13.75 -3.94 -11.17
N ILE A 230 -14.86 -4.15 -11.85
CA ILE A 230 -14.86 -4.58 -13.25
C ILE A 230 -14.33 -3.47 -14.16
N ARG A 231 -14.73 -2.20 -13.94
CA ARG A 231 -14.26 -1.05 -14.71
C ARG A 231 -12.74 -0.86 -14.58
N TYR A 232 -12.21 -0.96 -13.36
CA TYR A 232 -10.80 -0.71 -13.06
C TYR A 232 -9.99 -1.99 -12.80
N GLN A 233 -10.46 -3.14 -13.34
CA GLN A 233 -9.92 -4.47 -13.07
C GLN A 233 -8.42 -4.64 -13.30
N ASP A 234 -7.82 -3.83 -14.17
CA ASP A 234 -6.39 -3.88 -14.50
C ASP A 234 -5.53 -2.99 -13.58
N ARG A 235 -6.15 -2.30 -12.62
CA ARG A 235 -5.48 -1.31 -11.77
C ARG A 235 -5.72 -1.49 -10.28
N ILE A 236 -6.28 -2.62 -9.86
CA ILE A 236 -6.51 -2.97 -8.45
C ILE A 236 -5.66 -4.19 -8.12
N GLN A 237 -4.95 -4.18 -7.00
CA GLN A 237 -4.10 -5.28 -6.57
C GLN A 237 -4.34 -5.69 -5.12
N LEU A 238 -3.95 -6.93 -4.79
CA LEU A 238 -4.08 -7.52 -3.45
C LEU A 238 -2.88 -7.18 -2.58
N GLY A 239 -3.13 -6.96 -1.28
CA GLY A 239 -2.16 -6.95 -0.20
C GLY A 239 -2.81 -7.34 1.12
N THR A 240 -2.04 -7.66 2.15
CA THR A 240 -2.56 -8.07 3.46
C THR A 240 -2.18 -7.16 4.62
N ASP A 241 -1.17 -6.31 4.47
CA ASP A 241 -0.56 -5.52 5.55
C ASP A 241 0.00 -6.40 6.69
N THR A 242 0.37 -7.65 6.35
CA THR A 242 1.00 -8.57 7.30
C THR A 242 2.34 -8.00 7.76
N ASP A 243 2.56 -7.96 9.08
CA ASP A 243 3.86 -7.66 9.69
C ASP A 243 4.53 -8.96 10.17
N PHE A 244 5.85 -8.93 10.30
CA PHE A 244 6.61 -10.04 10.87
C PHE A 244 6.04 -10.48 12.22
N GLY A 245 5.81 -11.79 12.34
CA GLY A 245 5.27 -12.41 13.55
C GLY A 245 3.74 -12.42 13.64
N ASP A 246 3.03 -11.72 12.75
CA ASP A 246 1.57 -11.64 12.75
C ASP A 246 0.94 -12.50 11.63
N ALA A 247 1.14 -13.82 11.71
CA ALA A 247 0.52 -14.77 10.79
C ALA A 247 -1.01 -14.74 10.86
N PHE A 248 -1.57 -14.54 12.05
CA PHE A 248 -3.02 -14.47 12.27
C PHE A 248 -3.65 -13.28 11.54
N LYS A 249 -3.07 -12.09 11.64
CA LYS A 249 -3.52 -10.91 10.89
C LYS A 249 -3.49 -11.19 9.38
N GLY A 250 -2.39 -11.72 8.88
CA GLY A 250 -2.23 -12.03 7.46
C GLY A 250 -3.25 -13.03 6.94
N ASP A 251 -3.56 -14.10 7.68
CA ASP A 251 -4.55 -15.10 7.29
C ASP A 251 -5.97 -14.50 7.27
N ASN A 252 -6.31 -13.69 8.27
CA ASN A 252 -7.61 -13.01 8.32
C ASN A 252 -7.76 -11.95 7.22
N ALA A 253 -6.71 -11.16 6.97
CA ALA A 253 -6.71 -10.15 5.92
C ALA A 253 -6.86 -10.79 4.52
N LEU A 254 -6.10 -11.85 4.24
CA LEU A 254 -6.23 -12.62 3.01
C LEU A 254 -7.61 -13.25 2.87
N GLY A 255 -8.14 -13.82 3.96
CA GLY A 255 -9.48 -14.41 4.00
C GLY A 255 -10.58 -13.39 3.73
N LEU A 256 -10.49 -12.18 4.32
CA LEU A 256 -11.44 -11.09 4.09
C LEU A 256 -11.38 -10.61 2.64
N ALA A 257 -10.18 -10.34 2.11
CA ALA A 257 -10.01 -9.85 0.75
C ALA A 257 -10.52 -10.86 -0.29
N THR A 258 -10.17 -12.14 -0.14
CA THR A 258 -10.63 -13.19 -1.07
C THR A 258 -12.14 -13.42 -0.99
N ALA A 259 -12.73 -13.36 0.22
CA ALA A 259 -14.17 -13.47 0.42
C ALA A 259 -14.94 -12.28 -0.17
N ALA A 260 -14.35 -11.07 -0.11
CA ALA A 260 -14.94 -9.88 -0.73
C ALA A 260 -14.97 -9.98 -2.26
N LEU A 261 -13.89 -10.45 -2.89
CA LEU A 261 -13.81 -10.56 -4.34
C LEU A 261 -14.76 -11.64 -4.90
N GLY A 262 -14.84 -12.81 -4.25
CA GLY A 262 -15.71 -13.90 -4.70
C GLY A 262 -15.91 -14.95 -3.62
N GLY A 263 -17.10 -15.55 -3.54
CA GLY A 263 -17.41 -16.59 -2.57
C GLY A 263 -18.75 -16.41 -1.87
N LYS A 264 -18.87 -16.94 -0.67
CA LYS A 264 -20.13 -16.97 0.10
C LYS A 264 -20.45 -15.68 0.87
N GLY A 265 -19.57 -14.68 0.77
CA GLY A 265 -19.67 -13.42 1.51
C GLY A 265 -18.56 -13.26 2.55
N MET A 266 -18.43 -12.02 3.05
CA MET A 266 -17.47 -11.63 4.06
C MET A 266 -17.99 -11.99 5.46
N ASN A 267 -17.14 -12.53 6.31
CA ASN A 267 -17.40 -12.73 7.74
C ASN A 267 -16.06 -12.88 8.46
N ASN A 268 -15.27 -11.80 8.48
CA ASN A 268 -13.94 -11.79 9.08
C ASN A 268 -13.53 -10.38 9.50
N LEU A 269 -12.66 -10.26 10.49
CA LEU A 269 -12.14 -8.98 11.02
C LEU A 269 -13.26 -7.98 11.40
N GLY A 270 -14.40 -8.46 11.87
CA GLY A 270 -15.55 -7.62 12.22
C GLY A 270 -16.42 -7.17 11.05
N VAL A 271 -16.04 -7.46 9.82
CA VAL A 271 -16.82 -7.16 8.62
C VAL A 271 -17.71 -8.34 8.26
N SER A 272 -18.98 -8.08 7.97
CA SER A 272 -19.91 -9.07 7.44
C SER A 272 -20.75 -8.48 6.29
N GLY A 273 -21.00 -9.28 5.26
CA GLY A 273 -21.81 -8.85 4.14
C GLY A 273 -21.61 -9.70 2.89
N PRO A 274 -22.30 -9.36 1.80
CA PRO A 274 -22.21 -10.11 0.55
C PRO A 274 -20.83 -9.94 -0.10
N SER A 275 -20.42 -10.95 -0.85
CA SER A 275 -19.28 -10.84 -1.79
C SER A 275 -19.66 -10.00 -2.99
N LEU A 276 -18.65 -9.40 -3.64
CA LEU A 276 -18.80 -8.71 -4.92
C LEU A 276 -19.09 -9.68 -6.09
N ASN A 277 -18.88 -10.98 -5.91
CA ASN A 277 -19.06 -12.02 -6.94
C ASN A 277 -18.43 -11.64 -8.29
N LEU A 278 -17.17 -11.21 -8.25
CA LEU A 278 -16.45 -10.82 -9.46
C LEU A 278 -16.25 -12.03 -10.39
N PRO A 279 -16.18 -11.80 -11.72
CA PRO A 279 -15.75 -12.81 -12.66
C PRO A 279 -14.37 -13.36 -12.29
N GLN A 280 -14.15 -14.66 -12.54
CA GLN A 280 -12.88 -15.33 -12.15
C GLN A 280 -11.65 -14.67 -12.77
N GLU A 281 -11.75 -14.22 -14.03
CA GLU A 281 -10.68 -13.51 -14.73
C GLU A 281 -10.34 -12.14 -14.07
N VAL A 282 -11.32 -11.47 -13.48
CA VAL A 282 -11.12 -10.21 -12.74
C VAL A 282 -10.41 -10.49 -11.42
N ILE A 283 -10.82 -11.56 -10.72
CA ILE A 283 -10.16 -11.98 -9.47
C ILE A 283 -8.69 -12.31 -9.75
N GLU A 284 -8.40 -13.09 -10.80
CA GLU A 284 -7.02 -13.46 -11.17
C GLU A 284 -6.15 -12.25 -11.51
N LYS A 285 -6.70 -11.23 -12.16
CA LYS A 285 -6.02 -9.96 -12.36
C LYS A 285 -5.63 -9.31 -11.03
N ILE A 286 -6.59 -9.16 -10.12
CA ILE A 286 -6.40 -8.48 -8.83
C ILE A 286 -5.38 -9.22 -7.94
N VAL A 287 -5.49 -10.54 -7.84
CA VAL A 287 -4.66 -11.31 -6.92
C VAL A 287 -3.30 -11.69 -7.47
N TYR A 288 -3.05 -11.51 -8.78
CA TYR A 288 -1.80 -11.92 -9.39
C TYR A 288 -1.28 -11.00 -10.50
N HIS A 289 -2.05 -10.81 -11.59
CA HIS A 289 -1.52 -10.19 -12.81
C HIS A 289 -1.18 -8.72 -12.63
N ASN A 290 -2.00 -7.98 -11.89
CA ASN A 290 -1.85 -6.53 -11.73
C ASN A 290 -0.60 -6.15 -10.96
N PHE A 291 -0.24 -6.92 -9.92
CA PHE A 291 1.03 -6.69 -9.22
C PHE A 291 2.23 -6.93 -10.14
N ARG A 292 2.19 -7.99 -10.96
CA ARG A 292 3.24 -8.25 -11.96
C ARG A 292 3.36 -7.14 -13.00
N ALA A 293 2.22 -6.61 -13.46
CA ALA A 293 2.19 -5.48 -14.39
C ALA A 293 2.73 -4.19 -13.76
N PHE A 294 2.55 -4.02 -12.44
CA PHE A 294 3.01 -2.86 -11.68
C PHE A 294 4.50 -2.95 -11.31
N ALA A 295 4.92 -4.04 -10.67
CA ALA A 295 6.24 -4.18 -10.07
C ALA A 295 7.27 -4.92 -10.96
N GLY A 296 6.82 -5.47 -12.09
CA GLY A 296 7.63 -6.29 -12.99
C GLY A 296 7.34 -7.79 -12.88
N SER A 297 7.66 -8.53 -13.92
CA SER A 297 7.38 -9.97 -14.02
C SER A 297 8.16 -10.84 -13.00
N ALA A 298 9.25 -10.32 -12.46
CA ALA A 298 10.06 -10.93 -11.39
C ALA A 298 10.73 -9.85 -10.56
N PRO A 299 11.14 -10.15 -9.31
CA PRO A 299 11.95 -9.23 -8.52
C PRO A 299 13.26 -8.88 -9.25
N LYS A 300 13.70 -7.63 -9.09
CA LYS A 300 15.00 -7.17 -9.65
C LYS A 300 16.15 -7.96 -9.01
N PRO A 301 17.22 -8.24 -9.76
CA PRO A 301 18.44 -8.81 -9.19
C PRO A 301 19.00 -7.92 -8.07
N LEU A 302 19.58 -8.55 -7.06
CA LEU A 302 20.37 -7.83 -6.06
C LEU A 302 21.70 -7.41 -6.69
N ALA A 303 22.18 -6.21 -6.37
CA ALA A 303 23.55 -5.84 -6.68
C ALA A 303 24.51 -6.76 -5.92
N LEU A 304 25.57 -7.23 -6.60
CA LEU A 304 26.62 -8.06 -6.03
C LEU A 304 27.51 -7.27 -5.09
#